data_f1d3be5995926d9f6f6375e790b43ab9
#
_entry.id   f1d3be5995926d9f6f6375e790b43ab9
#
_cell.length_a   1.000
_cell.length_b   1.000
_cell.length_c   1.000
_cell.angle_alpha   90.00
_cell.angle_beta   90.00
_cell.angle_gamma   90.00
#
_symmetry.space_group_name_H-M   'P 1'
#
loop_
_entity.id
_entity.type
_entity.pdbx_description
1 polymer ?
#
loop_
_entity_poly.entity_id
_entity_poly.type
_entity_poly.pdbx_seq_one_letter_code
_entity_poly.pdbx_strand_id
1 'polypeptide(L)'
;MRRANLTHPDGTWSGLTLETEARPRPELCLLTAEHRLLLTQGGDPVLLGVVHPPAYGVDFFRTDRYRSPVPPLRAQTVRAYGGSTERWAHRFADLLAWSPGTPLHDGRWVLSPDPRLRHGNHGRRPLAEYWSAMLIGGHPDGYVDWYVHNGSWEILPLRPMPDADDSRVKAYRKQARDGTLPPVLLWWVSGLDCHLILDGHARLAAAIAESTEPRLLELHRTVPDDEADTESRRAVVAYEAELTRFAELRVLHGPGIPDGAEFAGPALTRRLDAARTGRRPTWAWPLPGGTAEWARIAHEHTAGRWEHDEPS
;
A
#
# COMPACT_ATOMS: atom_id res chain seq x y z
N MET A 1 -5.14 20.54 -4.32
CA MET A 1 -5.56 19.14 -4.13
C MET A 1 -7.07 19.13 -3.91
N ARG A 2 -7.82 18.48 -4.81
CA ARG A 2 -9.27 18.24 -4.69
C ARG A 2 -9.49 16.92 -3.96
N ARG A 3 -10.66 16.76 -3.31
CA ARG A 3 -11.01 15.55 -2.55
C ARG A 3 -12.47 15.20 -2.73
N ALA A 4 -12.78 13.91 -2.75
CA ALA A 4 -14.14 13.40 -2.74
C ALA A 4 -14.21 12.10 -1.94
N ASN A 5 -15.27 11.95 -1.13
CA ASN A 5 -15.54 10.70 -0.44
C ASN A 5 -15.96 9.63 -1.44
N LEU A 6 -15.45 8.43 -1.25
CA LEU A 6 -15.92 7.21 -1.89
C LEU A 6 -16.90 6.52 -0.94
N THR A 7 -17.97 5.99 -1.51
CA THR A 7 -18.99 5.24 -0.76
C THR A 7 -19.30 3.93 -1.46
N HIS A 8 -19.58 2.91 -0.67
CA HIS A 8 -20.17 1.67 -1.17
C HIS A 8 -21.62 1.92 -1.64
N PRO A 9 -22.22 0.97 -2.39
CA PRO A 9 -23.62 1.08 -2.82
C PRO A 9 -24.62 1.24 -1.67
N ASP A 10 -24.30 0.77 -0.47
CA ASP A 10 -25.11 0.93 0.74
C ASP A 10 -24.95 2.30 1.43
N GLY A 11 -24.15 3.20 0.85
CA GLY A 11 -23.87 4.52 1.39
C GLY A 11 -22.79 4.57 2.46
N THR A 12 -22.20 3.45 2.85
CA THR A 12 -21.09 3.44 3.81
C THR A 12 -19.82 3.99 3.18
N TRP A 13 -19.02 4.71 3.96
CA TRP A 13 -17.75 5.28 3.50
C TRP A 13 -16.73 4.19 3.17
N SER A 14 -16.12 4.26 1.97
CA SER A 14 -15.16 3.28 1.48
C SER A 14 -13.77 3.85 1.21
N GLY A 15 -13.62 5.18 1.26
CA GLY A 15 -12.34 5.82 1.03
C GLY A 15 -12.45 7.31 0.70
N LEU A 16 -11.30 7.90 0.41
CA LEU A 16 -11.16 9.31 0.05
C LEU A 16 -10.29 9.43 -1.19
N THR A 17 -10.82 9.97 -2.28
CA THR A 17 -10.01 10.32 -3.44
C THR A 17 -9.27 11.63 -3.22
N LEU A 18 -8.05 11.71 -3.73
CA LEU A 18 -7.21 12.90 -3.71
C LEU A 18 -6.74 13.15 -5.14
N GLU A 19 -7.04 14.32 -5.68
CA GLU A 19 -6.52 14.75 -6.98
C GLU A 19 -5.50 15.85 -6.79
N THR A 20 -4.32 15.64 -7.32
CA THR A 20 -3.20 16.56 -7.22
C THR A 20 -2.77 17.00 -8.61
N GLU A 21 -2.55 18.29 -8.77
CA GLU A 21 -2.13 18.93 -10.03
C GLU A 21 -1.02 19.93 -9.73
N ALA A 22 -0.10 20.08 -10.68
CA ALA A 22 1.01 21.02 -10.64
C ALA A 22 1.90 20.90 -9.40
N ARG A 23 2.06 19.67 -8.87
CA ARG A 23 2.98 19.40 -7.76
C ARG A 23 4.39 19.15 -8.30
N PRO A 24 5.40 19.69 -7.64
CA PRO A 24 6.78 19.29 -7.92
C PRO A 24 6.98 17.81 -7.61
N ARG A 25 8.08 17.25 -8.08
CA ARG A 25 8.50 15.91 -7.69
C ARG A 25 8.55 15.83 -6.16
N PRO A 26 7.92 14.81 -5.55
CA PRO A 26 7.88 14.67 -4.10
C PRO A 26 9.28 14.37 -3.53
N GLU A 27 9.51 14.79 -2.30
CA GLU A 27 10.76 14.43 -1.61
C GLU A 27 10.86 12.93 -1.35
N LEU A 28 9.75 12.28 -0.96
CA LEU A 28 9.68 10.82 -0.85
C LEU A 28 9.30 10.24 -2.21
N CYS A 29 10.28 9.74 -2.92
CA CYS A 29 10.08 9.21 -4.27
C CYS A 29 10.90 7.97 -4.56
N LEU A 30 10.34 7.13 -5.43
CA LEU A 30 10.98 5.92 -5.92
C LEU A 30 11.79 6.27 -7.17
N LEU A 31 13.07 5.89 -7.15
CA LEU A 31 13.98 5.95 -8.29
C LEU A 31 14.30 4.54 -8.75
N THR A 32 14.47 4.37 -10.04
CA THR A 32 14.81 3.06 -10.60
C THR A 32 15.94 3.17 -11.63
N ALA A 33 16.75 2.14 -11.64
CA ALA A 33 17.65 1.79 -12.71
C ALA A 33 17.38 0.32 -13.09
N GLU A 34 18.15 -0.26 -13.99
CA GLU A 34 18.00 -1.66 -14.38
C GLU A 34 18.07 -2.58 -13.15
N HIS A 35 16.97 -3.27 -12.82
CA HIS A 35 16.85 -4.14 -11.65
C HIS A 35 17.26 -3.53 -10.31
N ARG A 36 17.34 -2.22 -10.22
CA ARG A 36 17.73 -1.47 -9.02
C ARG A 36 16.62 -0.52 -8.63
N LEU A 37 16.37 -0.44 -7.33
CA LEU A 37 15.34 0.39 -6.73
C LEU A 37 16.01 1.23 -5.64
N LEU A 38 15.64 2.51 -5.58
CA LEU A 38 16.09 3.44 -4.55
C LEU A 38 14.90 4.30 -4.11
N LEU A 39 14.49 4.17 -2.87
CA LEU A 39 13.56 5.09 -2.23
C LEU A 39 14.37 6.22 -1.59
N THR A 40 14.10 7.46 -1.98
CA THR A 40 14.75 8.65 -1.39
C THR A 40 13.74 9.54 -0.69
N GLN A 41 14.21 10.30 0.30
CA GLN A 41 13.44 11.38 0.92
C GLN A 41 14.30 12.63 1.09
N GLY A 42 13.95 13.71 0.38
CA GLY A 42 14.76 14.94 0.39
C GLY A 42 16.18 14.75 -0.17
N GLY A 43 16.38 13.75 -1.03
CA GLY A 43 17.68 13.37 -1.57
C GLY A 43 18.44 12.32 -0.75
N ASP A 44 18.07 12.10 0.51
CA ASP A 44 18.66 11.04 1.35
C ASP A 44 18.12 9.66 0.93
N PRO A 45 18.97 8.63 0.79
CA PRO A 45 18.52 7.26 0.56
C PRO A 45 17.83 6.73 1.82
N VAL A 46 16.64 6.18 1.63
CA VAL A 46 15.81 5.57 2.69
C VAL A 46 15.84 4.05 2.60
N LEU A 47 15.68 3.53 1.37
CA LEU A 47 15.70 2.10 1.10
C LEU A 47 16.35 1.86 -0.25
N LEU A 48 17.29 0.95 -0.28
CA LEU A 48 17.88 0.40 -1.50
C LEU A 48 17.32 -0.98 -1.77
N GLY A 49 17.14 -1.35 -3.04
CA GLY A 49 16.65 -2.68 -3.41
C GLY A 49 17.30 -3.19 -4.69
N VAL A 50 17.50 -4.50 -4.73
CA VAL A 50 17.89 -5.26 -5.90
C VAL A 50 16.77 -6.21 -6.26
N VAL A 51 16.24 -6.04 -7.47
CA VAL A 51 15.16 -6.88 -7.98
C VAL A 51 15.76 -8.13 -8.63
N HIS A 52 15.31 -9.30 -8.21
CA HIS A 52 15.75 -10.59 -8.74
C HIS A 52 14.59 -11.26 -9.51
N PRO A 53 14.38 -10.95 -10.81
CA PRO A 53 13.25 -11.50 -11.56
C PRO A 53 13.19 -13.04 -11.56
N PRO A 54 14.30 -13.77 -11.67
CA PRO A 54 14.28 -15.24 -11.61
C PRO A 54 13.92 -15.80 -10.23
N ALA A 55 14.25 -15.06 -9.17
CA ALA A 55 13.96 -15.43 -7.78
C ALA A 55 12.63 -14.86 -7.26
N TYR A 56 11.91 -14.10 -8.09
CA TYR A 56 10.62 -13.50 -7.75
C TYR A 56 10.62 -12.72 -6.43
N GLY A 57 11.56 -11.78 -6.29
CA GLY A 57 11.62 -10.97 -5.09
C GLY A 57 12.58 -9.78 -5.16
N VAL A 58 12.68 -9.08 -4.03
CA VAL A 58 13.54 -7.92 -3.87
C VAL A 58 14.38 -8.05 -2.60
N ASP A 59 15.69 -8.08 -2.77
CA ASP A 59 16.63 -7.91 -1.68
C ASP A 59 16.73 -6.43 -1.32
N PHE A 60 16.57 -6.05 -0.05
CA PHE A 60 16.53 -4.65 0.34
C PHE A 60 17.44 -4.33 1.53
N PHE A 61 17.78 -3.05 1.64
CA PHE A 61 18.50 -2.46 2.77
C PHE A 61 17.89 -1.10 3.14
N ARG A 62 17.65 -0.86 4.44
CA ARG A 62 17.09 0.40 4.99
C ARG A 62 18.19 1.20 5.68
N THR A 63 18.18 2.51 5.50
CA THR A 63 19.25 3.40 5.98
C THR A 63 18.92 4.12 7.29
N ASP A 64 17.78 3.87 7.91
CA ASP A 64 17.27 4.60 9.10
C ASP A 64 17.04 6.12 8.92
N ARG A 65 17.16 6.63 7.68
CA ARG A 65 17.00 8.06 7.38
C ARG A 65 15.54 8.47 7.14
N TYR A 66 14.63 7.51 7.17
CA TYR A 66 13.21 7.78 6.94
C TYR A 66 12.61 8.68 8.02
N ARG A 67 11.86 9.69 7.58
CA ARG A 67 11.08 10.60 8.43
C ARG A 67 9.60 10.55 8.04
N SER A 68 8.73 10.33 9.03
CA SER A 68 7.29 10.33 8.76
C SER A 68 6.83 11.68 8.17
N PRO A 69 6.02 11.66 7.08
CA PRO A 69 5.39 12.88 6.56
C PRO A 69 4.30 13.44 7.48
N VAL A 70 3.93 12.66 8.50
CA VAL A 70 2.92 13.04 9.50
C VAL A 70 3.62 13.48 10.78
N PRO A 71 3.37 14.71 11.27
CA PRO A 71 3.93 15.17 12.52
C PRO A 71 3.34 14.36 13.70
N PRO A 72 4.01 14.34 14.86
CA PRO A 72 3.51 13.64 16.03
C PRO A 72 2.07 14.05 16.39
N LEU A 73 1.20 13.06 16.50
CA LEU A 73 -0.22 13.27 16.80
C LEU A 73 -0.39 13.66 18.28
N ARG A 74 -0.99 14.81 18.53
CA ARG A 74 -1.27 15.28 19.88
C ARG A 74 -2.48 14.57 20.48
N ALA A 75 -2.45 14.28 21.78
CA ALA A 75 -3.55 13.62 22.50
C ALA A 75 -4.91 14.32 22.31
N GLN A 76 -4.92 15.67 22.24
CA GLN A 76 -6.13 16.43 21.97
C GLN A 76 -6.72 16.11 20.59
N THR A 77 -5.86 16.05 19.56
CA THR A 77 -6.26 15.66 18.19
C THR A 77 -6.84 14.26 18.18
N VAL A 78 -6.15 13.30 18.82
CA VAL A 78 -6.62 11.91 18.90
C VAL A 78 -8.01 11.83 19.53
N ARG A 79 -8.24 12.53 20.62
CA ARG A 79 -9.58 12.58 21.28
C ARG A 79 -10.64 13.20 20.38
N ALA A 80 -10.30 14.28 19.66
CA ALA A 80 -11.25 14.99 18.79
C ALA A 80 -11.70 14.14 17.59
N TYR A 81 -10.80 13.31 17.03
CA TYR A 81 -11.11 12.46 15.86
C TYR A 81 -11.66 11.09 16.28
N GLY A 82 -11.33 10.63 17.48
CA GLY A 82 -11.81 9.34 18.01
C GLY A 82 -11.52 8.17 17.11
N GLY A 83 -12.48 7.23 17.05
CA GLY A 83 -12.38 6.03 16.25
C GLY A 83 -12.83 6.15 14.79
N SER A 84 -13.16 7.35 14.27
CA SER A 84 -13.64 7.51 12.90
C SER A 84 -12.52 7.45 11.88
N THR A 85 -12.45 6.38 11.10
CA THR A 85 -11.46 6.19 10.03
C THR A 85 -11.62 7.25 8.93
N GLU A 86 -12.83 7.62 8.56
CA GLU A 86 -13.12 8.67 7.59
C GLU A 86 -12.52 10.03 8.04
N ARG A 87 -12.77 10.44 9.28
CA ARG A 87 -12.21 11.71 9.80
C ARG A 87 -10.67 11.68 9.81
N TRP A 88 -10.08 10.54 10.11
CA TRP A 88 -8.63 10.36 10.03
C TRP A 88 -8.11 10.40 8.60
N ALA A 89 -8.83 9.84 7.62
CA ALA A 89 -8.45 9.93 6.22
C ALA A 89 -8.38 11.39 5.76
N HIS A 90 -9.38 12.20 6.09
CA HIS A 90 -9.36 13.64 5.81
C HIS A 90 -8.19 14.34 6.50
N ARG A 91 -7.91 14.00 7.76
CA ARG A 91 -6.78 14.57 8.50
C ARG A 91 -5.43 14.21 7.90
N PHE A 92 -5.23 12.94 7.54
CA PHE A 92 -4.00 12.53 6.88
C PHE A 92 -3.85 13.17 5.50
N ALA A 93 -4.94 13.30 4.75
CA ALA A 93 -4.92 14.03 3.49
C ALA A 93 -4.46 15.49 3.67
N ASP A 94 -4.91 16.20 4.73
CA ASP A 94 -4.41 17.54 5.05
C ASP A 94 -2.91 17.52 5.34
N LEU A 95 -2.45 16.61 6.17
CA LEU A 95 -1.06 16.52 6.57
C LEU A 95 -0.16 16.19 5.38
N LEU A 96 -0.55 15.22 4.54
CA LEU A 96 0.17 14.85 3.33
C LEU A 96 0.20 15.97 2.28
N ALA A 97 -0.86 16.78 2.21
CA ALA A 97 -0.92 17.90 1.26
C ALA A 97 0.19 18.94 1.51
N TRP A 98 0.54 19.17 2.78
CA TRP A 98 1.50 20.19 3.19
C TRP A 98 2.89 19.65 3.56
N SER A 99 3.02 18.32 3.66
CA SER A 99 4.31 17.71 4.02
C SER A 99 5.22 17.64 2.80
N PRO A 100 6.46 18.11 2.87
CA PRO A 100 7.44 17.88 1.82
C PRO A 100 7.81 16.39 1.71
N GLY A 101 7.82 15.66 2.82
CA GLY A 101 8.13 14.23 2.86
C GLY A 101 6.99 13.31 2.41
N THR A 102 5.95 13.84 1.74
CA THR A 102 4.85 13.04 1.14
C THR A 102 5.30 12.35 -0.14
N PRO A 103 4.74 11.16 -0.49
CA PRO A 103 4.93 10.56 -1.81
C PRO A 103 3.99 11.14 -2.87
N LEU A 104 3.05 12.03 -2.50
CA LEU A 104 2.05 12.58 -3.40
C LEU A 104 2.67 13.43 -4.52
N HIS A 105 2.47 13.03 -5.75
CA HIS A 105 2.78 13.76 -6.98
C HIS A 105 1.51 13.91 -7.83
N ASP A 106 1.58 14.54 -8.97
CA ASP A 106 0.44 14.72 -9.87
C ASP A 106 -0.26 13.41 -10.21
N GLY A 107 -1.57 13.45 -10.16
CA GLY A 107 -2.43 12.33 -10.43
C GLY A 107 -3.51 12.12 -9.39
N ARG A 108 -4.19 11.00 -9.52
CA ARG A 108 -5.27 10.59 -8.63
C ARG A 108 -4.79 9.53 -7.66
N TRP A 109 -5.15 9.72 -6.40
CA TRP A 109 -4.80 8.88 -5.28
C TRP A 109 -6.05 8.49 -4.49
N VAL A 110 -5.95 7.40 -3.75
CA VAL A 110 -6.99 6.97 -2.81
C VAL A 110 -6.37 6.72 -1.45
N LEU A 111 -7.08 7.16 -0.42
CA LEU A 111 -6.91 6.70 0.96
C LEU A 111 -8.08 5.76 1.28
N SER A 112 -7.84 4.47 1.40
CA SER A 112 -8.87 3.48 1.71
C SER A 112 -8.64 2.82 3.08
N PRO A 113 -9.74 2.44 3.79
CA PRO A 113 -9.64 1.77 5.09
C PRO A 113 -9.29 0.28 4.97
N ASP A 114 -9.40 -0.25 3.78
CA ASP A 114 -9.15 -1.65 3.47
C ASP A 114 -7.90 -1.77 2.60
N PRO A 115 -6.71 -1.80 3.20
CA PRO A 115 -5.56 -2.25 2.48
C PRO A 115 -5.89 -3.68 2.07
N ARG A 116 -5.77 -3.99 0.77
CA ARG A 116 -5.96 -5.35 0.25
C ARG A 116 -4.83 -6.27 0.76
N LEU A 117 -4.57 -6.20 2.05
CA LEU A 117 -3.79 -7.18 2.76
C LEU A 117 -4.60 -8.48 2.69
N ARG A 118 -4.05 -9.54 2.17
CA ARG A 118 -4.77 -10.81 2.15
C ARG A 118 -5.05 -11.24 3.57
N HIS A 119 -6.28 -11.16 3.92
CA HIS A 119 -6.81 -11.88 5.05
C HIS A 119 -6.77 -13.38 4.71
N GLY A 120 -5.57 -13.97 4.73
CA GLY A 120 -5.45 -15.40 4.81
C GLY A 120 -6.25 -15.83 6.03
N ASN A 121 -6.95 -16.95 5.91
CA ASN A 121 -7.85 -17.53 6.89
C ASN A 121 -7.41 -17.25 8.36
N HIS A 122 -7.80 -16.09 8.90
CA HIS A 122 -7.51 -15.64 10.28
C HIS A 122 -8.09 -16.59 11.35
N GLY A 123 -8.97 -17.48 10.93
CA GLY A 123 -9.82 -18.27 11.80
C GLY A 123 -9.12 -19.16 12.82
N ARG A 124 -7.78 -19.15 12.90
CA ARG A 124 -7.02 -20.01 13.81
C ARG A 124 -5.78 -19.38 14.47
N ARG A 125 -5.34 -18.19 14.06
CA ARG A 125 -4.16 -17.54 14.67
C ARG A 125 -4.58 -16.39 15.59
N PRO A 126 -3.95 -16.23 16.75
CA PRO A 126 -4.11 -15.02 17.55
C PRO A 126 -3.75 -13.77 16.72
N LEU A 127 -4.49 -12.69 16.90
CA LEU A 127 -4.29 -11.44 16.14
C LEU A 127 -2.84 -10.92 16.21
N ALA A 128 -2.20 -11.01 17.38
CA ALA A 128 -0.81 -10.60 17.55
C ALA A 128 0.14 -11.39 16.66
N GLU A 129 0.00 -12.70 16.58
CA GLU A 129 0.82 -13.56 15.73
C GLU A 129 0.58 -13.26 14.25
N TYR A 130 -0.68 -13.04 13.88
CA TYR A 130 -1.04 -12.70 12.51
C TYR A 130 -0.37 -11.41 12.07
N TRP A 131 -0.57 -10.32 12.81
CA TRP A 131 0.00 -9.02 12.45
C TRP A 131 1.53 -9.00 12.54
N SER A 132 2.11 -9.77 13.44
CA SER A 132 3.57 -9.95 13.49
C SER A 132 4.09 -10.68 12.25
N ALA A 133 3.37 -11.68 11.75
CA ALA A 133 3.72 -12.41 10.54
C ALA A 133 3.54 -11.58 9.25
N MET A 134 2.70 -10.53 9.29
CA MET A 134 2.54 -9.59 8.17
C MET A 134 3.69 -8.58 8.06
N LEU A 135 4.49 -8.42 9.10
CA LEU A 135 5.64 -7.53 9.08
C LEU A 135 6.83 -8.20 8.41
N ILE A 136 7.34 -7.58 7.36
CA ILE A 136 8.62 -8.00 6.77
C ILE A 136 9.71 -7.77 7.81
N GLY A 137 10.30 -8.87 8.23
CA GLY A 137 11.35 -8.89 9.23
C GLY A 137 12.69 -8.39 8.70
N GLY A 138 13.69 -8.51 9.57
CA GLY A 138 15.05 -8.05 9.27
C GLY A 138 15.20 -6.53 9.40
N HIS A 139 16.35 -6.10 9.85
CA HIS A 139 16.77 -4.70 9.90
C HIS A 139 18.29 -4.66 10.14
N PRO A 140 19.05 -3.92 9.32
CA PRO A 140 18.59 -3.01 8.27
C PRO A 140 18.17 -3.69 6.97
N ASP A 141 18.47 -4.93 6.76
CA ASP A 141 18.32 -5.67 5.52
C ASP A 141 17.23 -6.78 5.60
N GLY A 142 16.78 -7.25 4.45
CA GLY A 142 15.81 -8.32 4.33
C GLY A 142 15.45 -8.61 2.87
N TYR A 143 14.46 -9.46 2.70
CA TYR A 143 13.98 -9.91 1.39
C TYR A 143 12.46 -9.83 1.33
N VAL A 144 11.93 -9.30 0.24
CA VAL A 144 10.51 -9.35 -0.11
C VAL A 144 10.33 -10.47 -1.12
N ASP A 145 9.60 -11.50 -0.73
CA ASP A 145 9.34 -12.68 -1.56
C ASP A 145 7.99 -12.55 -2.26
N TRP A 146 8.01 -12.39 -3.58
CA TRP A 146 6.79 -12.28 -4.37
C TRP A 146 6.09 -13.62 -4.62
N TYR A 147 6.84 -14.73 -4.53
CA TYR A 147 6.32 -16.05 -4.85
C TYR A 147 5.55 -16.67 -3.68
N VAL A 148 6.18 -16.69 -2.49
CA VAL A 148 5.61 -17.34 -1.30
C VAL A 148 4.35 -16.62 -0.83
N HIS A 149 4.33 -15.30 -0.90
CA HIS A 149 3.23 -14.46 -0.41
C HIS A 149 2.30 -13.96 -1.52
N ASN A 150 2.60 -14.23 -2.80
CA ASN A 150 1.82 -13.75 -3.95
C ASN A 150 1.62 -12.23 -3.94
N GLY A 151 2.57 -11.48 -3.42
CA GLY A 151 2.61 -10.03 -3.40
C GLY A 151 1.57 -9.32 -2.51
N SER A 152 1.71 -8.05 -2.39
CA SER A 152 0.80 -7.02 -1.83
C SER A 152 0.32 -7.19 -0.37
N TRP A 153 0.84 -8.13 0.41
CA TRP A 153 0.24 -8.53 1.69
C TRP A 153 1.08 -8.24 2.90
N GLU A 154 2.35 -7.99 2.66
CA GLU A 154 3.28 -7.73 3.72
C GLU A 154 3.43 -6.22 3.94
N ILE A 155 3.79 -5.90 5.16
CA ILE A 155 4.03 -4.54 5.60
C ILE A 155 5.51 -4.38 5.87
N LEU A 156 6.17 -3.52 5.11
CA LEU A 156 7.58 -3.18 5.29
C LEU A 156 7.71 -1.91 6.14
N PRO A 157 8.19 -2.02 7.38
CA PRO A 157 8.52 -0.87 8.19
C PRO A 157 9.74 -0.14 7.59
N LEU A 158 9.65 1.18 7.35
CA LEU A 158 10.75 1.99 6.84
C LEU A 158 11.82 2.36 7.90
N ARG A 159 11.59 1.97 9.14
CA ARG A 159 12.51 2.06 10.29
C ARG A 159 12.24 0.94 11.26
N PRO A 160 13.12 0.65 12.22
CA PRO A 160 12.89 -0.41 13.20
C PRO A 160 11.53 -0.29 13.85
N MET A 161 10.84 -1.42 13.99
CA MET A 161 9.63 -1.47 14.80
C MET A 161 10.01 -1.27 16.27
N PRO A 162 9.33 -0.36 16.97
CA PRO A 162 9.61 -0.18 18.40
C PRO A 162 9.11 -1.36 19.22
N ASP A 163 9.84 -1.68 20.25
CA ASP A 163 9.47 -2.75 21.19
C ASP A 163 8.20 -2.41 21.98
N ALA A 164 7.54 -3.44 22.51
CA ALA A 164 6.34 -3.29 23.36
C ALA A 164 6.59 -2.41 24.60
N ASP A 165 7.84 -2.34 25.03
CA ASP A 165 8.29 -1.55 26.18
C ASP A 165 8.65 -0.11 25.86
N ASP A 166 8.71 0.26 24.59
CA ASP A 166 8.91 1.66 24.18
C ASP A 166 7.85 2.57 24.79
N SER A 167 8.26 3.76 25.21
CA SER A 167 7.38 4.73 25.88
C SER A 167 6.20 5.17 25.03
N ARG A 168 6.41 5.30 23.69
CA ARG A 168 5.35 5.64 22.74
C ARG A 168 4.39 4.49 22.54
N VAL A 169 4.90 3.26 22.48
CA VAL A 169 4.06 2.06 22.38
C VAL A 169 3.19 1.97 23.62
N LYS A 170 3.76 2.07 24.83
CA LYS A 170 3.01 2.10 26.09
C LYS A 170 1.92 3.16 26.12
N ALA A 171 2.20 4.37 25.61
CA ALA A 171 1.22 5.44 25.54
C ALA A 171 0.04 5.11 24.58
N TYR A 172 0.27 4.35 23.51
CA TYR A 172 -0.76 3.95 22.55
C TYR A 172 -1.53 2.68 22.96
N ARG A 173 -1.00 1.83 23.81
CA ARG A 173 -1.65 0.58 24.24
C ARG A 173 -3.03 0.80 24.86
N LYS A 174 -3.19 1.85 25.69
CA LYS A 174 -4.51 2.20 26.21
C LYS A 174 -5.49 2.55 25.11
N GLN A 175 -5.06 3.33 24.12
CA GLN A 175 -5.92 3.72 22.99
C GLN A 175 -6.28 2.53 22.10
N ALA A 176 -5.38 1.54 21.98
CA ALA A 176 -5.67 0.29 21.29
C ALA A 176 -6.81 -0.46 21.97
N ARG A 177 -6.73 -0.67 23.28
CA ARG A 177 -7.80 -1.30 24.08
C ARG A 177 -9.12 -0.54 24.02
N ASP A 178 -9.07 0.80 24.06
CA ASP A 178 -10.23 1.67 24.03
C ASP A 178 -10.83 1.82 22.61
N GLY A 179 -10.21 1.20 21.58
CA GLY A 179 -10.64 1.32 20.20
C GLY A 179 -10.55 2.74 19.62
N THR A 180 -9.71 3.60 20.19
CA THR A 180 -9.54 5.01 19.78
C THR A 180 -8.18 5.26 19.11
N LEU A 181 -7.37 4.23 18.92
CA LEU A 181 -6.07 4.33 18.29
C LEU A 181 -6.20 4.89 16.86
N PRO A 182 -5.44 5.94 16.50
CA PRO A 182 -5.43 6.46 15.13
C PRO A 182 -4.95 5.41 14.14
N PRO A 183 -5.44 5.41 12.90
CA PRO A 183 -5.01 4.46 11.89
C PRO A 183 -3.51 4.54 11.60
N VAL A 184 -2.92 3.41 11.27
CA VAL A 184 -1.60 3.33 10.66
C VAL A 184 -1.73 3.76 9.20
N LEU A 185 -0.86 4.65 8.73
CA LEU A 185 -0.85 5.10 7.36
C LEU A 185 0.16 4.27 6.55
N LEU A 186 -0.35 3.56 5.58
CA LEU A 186 0.41 2.70 4.68
C LEU A 186 0.49 3.32 3.28
N TRP A 187 1.53 3.02 2.54
CA TRP A 187 1.67 3.35 1.12
C TRP A 187 1.98 2.07 0.34
N TRP A 188 1.12 1.70 -0.59
CA TRP A 188 1.37 0.56 -1.46
C TRP A 188 2.37 0.91 -2.56
N VAL A 189 3.42 0.11 -2.68
CA VAL A 189 4.51 0.27 -3.65
C VAL A 189 4.60 -0.97 -4.54
N SER A 190 4.13 -0.84 -5.78
CA SER A 190 4.06 -1.94 -6.74
C SER A 190 5.42 -2.58 -7.06
N GLY A 191 6.50 -1.79 -7.08
CA GLY A 191 7.85 -2.32 -7.35
C GLY A 191 8.41 -3.19 -6.22
N LEU A 192 7.82 -3.12 -5.04
CA LEU A 192 8.12 -3.99 -3.89
C LEU A 192 7.01 -5.02 -3.67
N ASP A 193 5.84 -4.79 -4.29
CA ASP A 193 4.59 -5.51 -4.05
C ASP A 193 4.22 -5.63 -2.55
N CYS A 194 4.52 -4.61 -1.79
CA CYS A 194 4.22 -4.54 -0.36
C CYS A 194 3.78 -3.13 0.07
N HIS A 195 3.36 -3.02 1.33
CA HIS A 195 2.94 -1.77 1.95
C HIS A 195 4.06 -1.18 2.80
N LEU A 196 4.47 0.04 2.52
CA LEU A 196 5.41 0.78 3.36
C LEU A 196 4.66 1.51 4.48
N ILE A 197 5.15 1.46 5.72
CA ILE A 197 4.59 2.26 6.80
C ILE A 197 5.06 3.72 6.65
N LEU A 198 4.16 4.59 6.18
CA LEU A 198 4.42 6.03 6.15
C LEU A 198 4.33 6.66 7.55
N ASP A 199 3.36 6.22 8.37
CA ASP A 199 3.25 6.69 9.74
C ASP A 199 2.53 5.69 10.63
N GLY A 200 2.95 5.57 11.88
CA GLY A 200 2.26 4.74 12.86
C GLY A 200 2.98 3.47 13.28
N HIS A 201 4.29 3.34 13.10
CA HIS A 201 5.06 2.19 13.59
C HIS A 201 4.73 1.86 15.07
N ALA A 202 4.76 2.84 15.97
CA ALA A 202 4.41 2.63 17.38
C ALA A 202 2.92 2.31 17.61
N ARG A 203 2.02 2.77 16.73
CA ARG A 203 0.59 2.41 16.80
C ARG A 203 0.36 0.96 16.40
N LEU A 204 1.03 0.51 15.31
CA LEU A 204 0.97 -0.89 14.91
C LEU A 204 1.55 -1.80 15.99
N ALA A 205 2.73 -1.47 16.53
CA ALA A 205 3.32 -2.22 17.64
C ALA A 205 2.39 -2.28 18.87
N ALA A 206 1.70 -1.19 19.19
CA ALA A 206 0.75 -1.15 20.30
C ALA A 206 -0.49 -2.04 20.06
N ALA A 207 -1.03 -2.05 18.84
CA ALA A 207 -2.15 -2.94 18.47
C ALA A 207 -1.73 -4.41 18.58
N ILE A 208 -0.56 -4.77 18.07
CA ILE A 208 0.01 -6.12 18.18
C ILE A 208 0.19 -6.52 19.65
N ALA A 209 0.79 -5.65 20.47
CA ALA A 209 1.04 -5.93 21.89
C ALA A 209 -0.25 -6.10 22.71
N GLU A 210 -1.36 -5.49 22.27
CA GLU A 210 -2.68 -5.63 22.92
C GLU A 210 -3.57 -6.67 22.22
N SER A 211 -3.07 -7.39 21.22
CA SER A 211 -3.84 -8.34 20.40
C SER A 211 -5.14 -7.75 19.88
N THR A 212 -5.11 -6.48 19.46
CA THR A 212 -6.23 -5.76 18.87
C THR A 212 -6.04 -5.59 17.37
N GLU A 213 -7.15 -5.49 16.62
CA GLU A 213 -7.12 -5.23 15.19
C GLU A 213 -6.60 -3.80 14.92
N PRO A 214 -5.47 -3.61 14.23
CA PRO A 214 -4.99 -2.28 13.88
C PRO A 214 -5.92 -1.66 12.83
N ARG A 215 -6.26 -0.39 13.02
CA ARG A 215 -6.89 0.38 11.94
C ARG A 215 -5.82 0.78 10.96
N LEU A 216 -6.09 0.57 9.69
CA LEU A 216 -5.19 0.88 8.61
C LEU A 216 -5.83 1.89 7.66
N LEU A 217 -5.02 2.73 7.05
CA LEU A 217 -5.38 3.56 5.90
C LEU A 217 -4.29 3.38 4.85
N GLU A 218 -4.66 2.88 3.70
CA GLU A 218 -3.77 2.69 2.57
C GLU A 218 -3.83 3.88 1.63
N LEU A 219 -2.67 4.41 1.30
CA LEU A 219 -2.46 5.37 0.23
C LEU A 219 -1.97 4.63 -1.02
N HIS A 220 -2.66 4.77 -2.15
CA HIS A 220 -2.21 4.25 -3.44
C HIS A 220 -2.63 5.16 -4.58
N ARG A 221 -1.93 5.07 -5.71
CA ARG A 221 -2.36 5.71 -6.97
C ARG A 221 -3.51 4.93 -7.58
N THR A 222 -4.43 5.66 -8.18
CA THR A 222 -5.53 5.08 -8.93
C THR A 222 -5.66 5.74 -10.30
N VAL A 223 -6.53 5.21 -11.14
CA VAL A 223 -6.82 5.76 -12.46
C VAL A 223 -7.68 7.03 -12.39
N PRO A 224 -7.54 7.99 -13.31
CA PRO A 224 -8.50 9.07 -13.51
C PRO A 224 -9.90 8.54 -13.84
N ASP A 225 -10.94 9.36 -13.59
CA ASP A 225 -12.33 8.93 -13.78
C ASP A 225 -12.65 8.53 -15.23
N ASP A 226 -12.13 9.24 -16.20
CA ASP A 226 -12.31 8.94 -17.63
C ASP A 226 -11.70 7.59 -18.05
N GLU A 227 -10.54 7.24 -17.49
CA GLU A 227 -9.95 5.92 -17.68
C GLU A 227 -10.76 4.85 -16.94
N ALA A 228 -11.18 5.12 -15.69
CA ALA A 228 -12.02 4.22 -14.91
C ALA A 228 -13.36 3.95 -15.62
N ASP A 229 -13.97 4.97 -16.19
CA ASP A 229 -15.20 4.85 -16.97
C ASP A 229 -14.98 4.05 -18.27
N THR A 230 -13.83 4.22 -18.91
CA THR A 230 -13.47 3.45 -20.09
C THR A 230 -13.28 1.97 -19.77
N GLU A 231 -12.55 1.65 -18.71
CA GLU A 231 -12.37 0.27 -18.26
C GLU A 231 -13.68 -0.35 -17.75
N SER A 232 -14.53 0.44 -17.08
CA SER A 232 -15.87 0.00 -16.66
C SER A 232 -16.74 -0.36 -17.88
N ARG A 233 -16.75 0.48 -18.92
CA ARG A 233 -17.46 0.17 -20.17
C ARG A 233 -16.95 -1.11 -20.83
N ARG A 234 -15.62 -1.28 -20.89
CA ARG A 234 -15.02 -2.50 -21.43
C ARG A 234 -15.41 -3.75 -20.63
N ALA A 235 -15.44 -3.64 -19.30
CA ALA A 235 -15.87 -4.73 -18.44
C ALA A 235 -17.35 -5.13 -18.69
N VAL A 236 -18.23 -4.15 -18.88
CA VAL A 236 -19.64 -4.39 -19.21
C VAL A 236 -19.78 -5.05 -20.59
N VAL A 237 -19.11 -4.55 -21.61
CA VAL A 237 -19.12 -5.16 -22.97
C VAL A 237 -18.64 -6.61 -22.93
N ALA A 238 -17.56 -6.87 -22.20
CA ALA A 238 -17.06 -8.25 -22.04
C ALA A 238 -18.05 -9.17 -21.32
N TYR A 239 -18.75 -8.65 -20.32
CA TYR A 239 -19.81 -9.38 -19.62
C TYR A 239 -20.99 -9.70 -20.53
N GLU A 240 -21.48 -8.73 -21.32
CA GLU A 240 -22.56 -8.95 -22.30
C GLU A 240 -22.19 -10.00 -23.36
N ALA A 241 -20.93 -9.98 -23.83
CA ALA A 241 -20.41 -11.00 -24.74
C ALA A 241 -20.44 -12.42 -24.10
N GLU A 242 -20.04 -12.53 -22.83
CA GLU A 242 -20.12 -13.80 -22.11
C GLU A 242 -21.56 -14.28 -21.92
N LEU A 243 -22.51 -13.39 -21.59
CA LEU A 243 -23.92 -13.74 -21.52
C LEU A 243 -24.45 -14.31 -22.84
N THR A 244 -24.12 -13.65 -23.94
CA THR A 244 -24.50 -14.10 -25.31
C THR A 244 -23.93 -15.48 -25.57
N ARG A 245 -22.65 -15.69 -25.29
CA ARG A 245 -21.99 -16.99 -25.45
C ARG A 245 -22.65 -18.10 -24.63
N PHE A 246 -22.98 -17.85 -23.36
CA PHE A 246 -23.67 -18.84 -22.53
C PHE A 246 -25.09 -19.13 -23.04
N ALA A 247 -25.80 -18.11 -23.56
CA ALA A 247 -27.11 -18.30 -24.17
C ALA A 247 -27.02 -19.20 -25.42
N GLU A 248 -26.04 -18.99 -26.30
CA GLU A 248 -25.79 -19.84 -27.47
C GLU A 248 -25.45 -21.27 -27.07
N LEU A 249 -24.59 -21.45 -26.06
CA LEU A 249 -24.26 -22.78 -25.55
C LEU A 249 -25.47 -23.51 -24.97
N ARG A 250 -26.38 -22.80 -24.31
CA ARG A 250 -27.64 -23.36 -23.79
C ARG A 250 -28.54 -23.83 -24.93
N VAL A 251 -28.60 -23.08 -26.02
CA VAL A 251 -29.36 -23.51 -27.23
C VAL A 251 -28.77 -24.76 -27.83
N LEU A 252 -27.44 -24.88 -27.89
CA LEU A 252 -26.76 -26.02 -28.51
C LEU A 252 -26.72 -27.29 -27.63
N HIS A 253 -26.52 -27.11 -26.31
CA HIS A 253 -26.23 -28.21 -25.40
C HIS A 253 -27.29 -28.44 -24.32
N GLY A 254 -28.36 -27.63 -24.33
CA GLY A 254 -29.48 -27.75 -23.41
C GLY A 254 -29.30 -27.15 -22.03
N PRO A 255 -30.25 -27.38 -21.11
CA PRO A 255 -30.37 -26.69 -19.83
C PRO A 255 -29.27 -27.04 -18.81
N GLY A 256 -28.40 -27.98 -19.07
CA GLY A 256 -27.27 -28.33 -18.23
C GLY A 256 -26.15 -27.26 -18.22
N ILE A 257 -26.19 -26.30 -19.15
CA ILE A 257 -25.25 -25.18 -19.18
C ILE A 257 -25.64 -24.17 -18.11
N PRO A 258 -24.69 -23.69 -17.24
CA PRO A 258 -24.98 -22.71 -16.19
C PRO A 258 -25.57 -21.41 -16.72
N ASP A 259 -26.22 -20.65 -15.84
CA ASP A 259 -26.62 -19.28 -16.17
C ASP A 259 -25.38 -18.40 -16.35
N GLY A 260 -25.25 -17.76 -17.51
CA GLY A 260 -24.13 -16.86 -17.79
C GLY A 260 -24.01 -15.72 -16.79
N ALA A 261 -25.13 -15.21 -16.26
CA ALA A 261 -25.13 -14.14 -15.26
C ALA A 261 -24.55 -14.62 -13.91
N GLU A 262 -24.93 -15.82 -13.48
CA GLU A 262 -24.42 -16.43 -12.25
C GLU A 262 -22.91 -16.67 -12.34
N PHE A 263 -22.44 -17.12 -13.52
CA PHE A 263 -21.02 -17.41 -13.76
C PHE A 263 -20.18 -16.14 -13.92
N ALA A 264 -20.58 -15.19 -14.77
CA ALA A 264 -19.81 -14.03 -15.16
C ALA A 264 -20.02 -12.80 -14.24
N GLY A 265 -21.15 -12.74 -13.49
CA GLY A 265 -21.48 -11.62 -12.62
C GLY A 265 -20.43 -11.29 -11.56
N PRO A 266 -19.90 -12.27 -10.82
CA PRO A 266 -18.82 -12.03 -9.86
C PRO A 266 -17.55 -11.45 -10.49
N ALA A 267 -17.24 -11.85 -11.74
CA ALA A 267 -16.09 -11.33 -12.48
C ALA A 267 -16.32 -9.86 -12.91
N LEU A 268 -17.54 -9.51 -13.35
CA LEU A 268 -17.92 -8.14 -13.65
C LEU A 268 -17.78 -7.25 -12.41
N THR A 269 -18.35 -7.67 -11.28
CA THR A 269 -18.28 -6.90 -10.02
C THR A 269 -16.84 -6.61 -9.64
N ARG A 270 -15.95 -7.62 -9.67
CA ARG A 270 -14.52 -7.43 -9.39
C ARG A 270 -13.85 -6.46 -10.36
N ARG A 271 -14.19 -6.53 -11.67
CA ARG A 271 -13.62 -5.63 -12.69
C ARG A 271 -14.09 -4.19 -12.52
N LEU A 272 -15.36 -3.98 -12.19
CA LEU A 272 -15.90 -2.64 -11.95
C LEU A 272 -15.31 -2.01 -10.68
N ASP A 273 -15.16 -2.81 -9.62
CA ASP A 273 -14.50 -2.37 -8.40
C ASP A 273 -13.02 -2.05 -8.67
N ALA A 274 -12.31 -2.93 -9.36
CA ALA A 274 -10.93 -2.68 -9.76
C ALA A 274 -10.76 -1.45 -10.67
N ALA A 275 -11.71 -1.17 -11.57
CA ALA A 275 -11.67 0.02 -12.40
C ALA A 275 -11.76 1.31 -11.58
N ARG A 276 -12.56 1.32 -10.50
CA ARG A 276 -12.79 2.50 -9.66
C ARG A 276 -11.76 2.69 -8.55
N THR A 277 -11.30 1.59 -7.97
CA THR A 277 -10.39 1.58 -6.82
C THR A 277 -9.07 0.89 -7.15
N GLY A 278 -8.87 0.50 -8.42
CA GLY A 278 -7.70 -0.24 -8.88
C GLY A 278 -6.40 0.50 -8.60
N ARG A 279 -5.48 -0.22 -7.95
CA ARG A 279 -4.12 0.28 -7.73
C ARG A 279 -3.43 0.41 -9.08
N ARG A 280 -2.90 1.60 -9.37
CA ARG A 280 -1.93 1.79 -10.45
C ARG A 280 -0.53 1.49 -9.95
N PRO A 281 0.36 1.04 -10.85
CA PRO A 281 1.77 0.95 -10.53
C PRO A 281 2.28 2.25 -9.92
N THR A 282 3.11 2.13 -8.90
CA THR A 282 3.77 3.27 -8.28
C THR A 282 4.63 3.97 -9.32
N TRP A 283 4.51 5.29 -9.39
CA TRP A 283 5.35 6.05 -10.30
C TRP A 283 6.79 6.04 -9.80
N ALA A 284 7.70 5.65 -10.67
CA ALA A 284 9.13 5.69 -10.41
C ALA A 284 9.80 6.64 -11.40
N TRP A 285 10.81 7.35 -10.95
CA TRP A 285 11.64 8.21 -11.78
C TRP A 285 12.93 7.51 -12.15
N PRO A 286 13.50 7.76 -13.33
CA PRO A 286 14.83 7.29 -13.64
C PRO A 286 15.84 7.80 -12.61
N LEU A 287 16.72 6.93 -12.12
CA LEU A 287 17.84 7.35 -11.28
C LEU A 287 18.88 8.04 -12.16
N PRO A 288 19.21 9.32 -11.94
CA PRO A 288 20.29 9.98 -12.64
C PRO A 288 21.62 9.23 -12.41
N GLY A 289 22.35 8.94 -13.48
CA GLY A 289 23.55 8.10 -13.40
C GLY A 289 23.31 6.58 -13.41
N GLY A 290 22.04 6.16 -13.39
CA GLY A 290 21.65 4.76 -13.57
C GLY A 290 22.20 3.81 -12.53
N THR A 291 22.57 2.60 -12.96
CA THR A 291 23.11 1.54 -12.07
C THR A 291 24.44 1.92 -11.42
N ALA A 292 25.28 2.70 -12.09
CA ALA A 292 26.56 3.14 -11.54
C ALA A 292 26.36 4.06 -10.32
N GLU A 293 25.41 5.00 -10.40
CA GLU A 293 25.07 5.86 -9.28
C GLU A 293 24.40 5.07 -8.15
N TRP A 294 23.54 4.12 -8.49
CA TRP A 294 22.96 3.23 -7.48
C TRP A 294 24.05 2.44 -6.73
N ALA A 295 25.02 1.87 -7.45
CA ALA A 295 26.11 1.12 -6.85
C ALA A 295 26.98 2.00 -5.94
N ARG A 296 27.26 3.24 -6.33
CA ARG A 296 27.96 4.22 -5.49
C ARG A 296 27.22 4.48 -4.18
N ILE A 297 25.91 4.73 -4.26
CA ILE A 297 25.08 4.96 -3.08
C ILE A 297 25.01 3.69 -2.21
N ALA A 298 24.88 2.53 -2.82
CA ALA A 298 24.84 1.26 -2.11
C ALA A 298 26.18 1.01 -1.36
N HIS A 299 27.32 1.22 -2.01
CA HIS A 299 28.63 1.10 -1.37
C HIS A 299 28.75 2.02 -0.14
N GLU A 300 28.31 3.28 -0.25
CA GLU A 300 28.35 4.27 0.84
C GLU A 300 27.48 3.87 2.05
N HIS A 301 26.32 3.21 1.82
CA HIS A 301 25.32 3.02 2.87
C HIS A 301 25.17 1.58 3.36
N THR A 302 25.67 0.58 2.64
CA THR A 302 25.40 -0.84 2.92
C THR A 302 26.63 -1.66 3.32
N ALA A 303 27.76 -1.00 3.61
CA ALA A 303 29.02 -1.64 3.95
C ALA A 303 29.45 -2.76 2.97
N GLY A 304 29.21 -2.54 1.66
CA GLY A 304 29.64 -3.46 0.61
C GLY A 304 28.72 -4.66 0.36
N ARG A 305 27.48 -4.66 0.90
CA ARG A 305 26.54 -5.80 0.78
C ARG A 305 26.39 -6.34 -0.64
N TRP A 306 26.40 -5.48 -1.67
CA TRP A 306 26.19 -5.85 -3.07
C TRP A 306 27.43 -5.62 -3.97
N GLU A 307 28.63 -5.61 -3.38
CA GLU A 307 29.88 -5.42 -4.16
C GLU A 307 30.15 -6.54 -5.17
N HIS A 308 29.50 -7.70 -5.02
CA HIS A 308 29.68 -8.87 -5.89
C HIS A 308 28.53 -9.12 -6.85
N ASP A 309 27.47 -8.29 -6.82
CA ASP A 309 26.34 -8.38 -7.76
C ASP A 309 26.65 -7.60 -9.05
N GLU A 310 27.69 -8.00 -9.78
CA GLU A 310 27.85 -7.55 -11.16
C GLU A 310 26.76 -8.15 -12.05
N PRO A 311 26.13 -7.36 -12.92
CA PRO A 311 25.12 -7.88 -13.84
C PRO A 311 25.80 -8.85 -14.80
N SER A 312 25.33 -10.11 -14.81
CA SER A 312 25.67 -11.11 -15.84
C SER A 312 25.03 -10.75 -17.16
#